data_54d70ef4e6841ae8b5291bb59e160265
#
_entry.id   54d70ef4e6841ae8b5291bb59e160265
#
_cell.length_a   1.000
_cell.length_b   1.000
_cell.length_c   1.000
_cell.angle_alpha   90.00
_cell.angle_beta   90.00
_cell.angle_gamma   90.00
#
_symmetry.space_group_name_H-M   'P 1'
#
loop_
_entity.id
_entity.type
_entity.pdbx_description
1 polymer ?
#
loop_
_entity_poly.entity_id
_entity_poly.type
_entity_poly.pdbx_seq_one_letter_code
_entity_poly.pdbx_strand_id
1 'polypeptide(L)'
;EADYDTACAAMDAGANHCTHLFNAMPPFTHRAPGVIGAAFDHPGTRVELICDGIHIHPSVVRATFGLFGAERVVLISDSLRATGMPDGRYPFGGQEIIVRGNRATMSFDENTLAGSVTDLMGCVKQAAAFGIPLADAVRAAAYNPACALGIQDRVGTLDPGKAANAVLLD
;
A
#
# COMPACT_ATOMS: atom_id res chain seq x y z
N GLU A 1 -0.18 14.85 -3.74
CA GLU A 1 -0.92 15.96 -3.06
C GLU A 1 -1.82 16.75 -4.04
N ALA A 2 -2.38 16.10 -5.03
CA ALA A 2 -3.25 16.74 -6.01
C ALA A 2 -4.69 16.88 -5.46
N ASP A 3 -5.40 17.91 -5.91
CA ASP A 3 -6.85 17.96 -5.79
C ASP A 3 -7.51 16.98 -6.78
N TYR A 4 -8.83 16.91 -6.75
CA TYR A 4 -9.60 15.98 -7.57
C TYR A 4 -9.40 16.23 -9.08
N ASP A 5 -9.52 17.48 -9.52
CA ASP A 5 -9.47 17.83 -10.95
C ASP A 5 -8.05 17.58 -11.52
N THR A 6 -7.02 17.94 -10.76
CA THR A 6 -5.63 17.67 -11.13
C THR A 6 -5.34 16.16 -11.19
N ALA A 7 -5.88 15.39 -10.26
CA ALA A 7 -5.72 13.94 -10.25
C ALA A 7 -6.45 13.29 -11.43
N CYS A 8 -7.68 13.71 -11.76
CA CYS A 8 -8.41 13.26 -12.95
C CYS A 8 -7.62 13.57 -14.23
N ALA A 9 -7.14 14.79 -14.39
CA ALA A 9 -6.33 15.16 -15.55
C ALA A 9 -5.07 14.31 -15.71
N ALA A 10 -4.41 13.95 -14.59
CA ALA A 10 -3.27 13.05 -14.61
C ALA A 10 -3.65 11.63 -15.03
N MET A 11 -4.80 11.13 -14.55
CA MET A 11 -5.30 9.78 -14.90
C MET A 11 -5.77 9.72 -16.36
N ASP A 12 -6.41 10.76 -16.87
CA ASP A 12 -6.77 10.91 -18.29
C ASP A 12 -5.52 10.95 -19.18
N ALA A 13 -4.41 11.50 -18.67
CA ALA A 13 -3.12 11.51 -19.36
C ALA A 13 -2.34 10.19 -19.22
N GLY A 14 -2.89 9.17 -18.52
CA GLY A 14 -2.34 7.82 -18.42
C GLY A 14 -1.75 7.43 -17.06
N ALA A 15 -1.82 8.27 -16.03
CA ALA A 15 -1.47 7.86 -14.68
C ALA A 15 -2.51 6.82 -14.18
N ASN A 16 -2.05 5.63 -13.82
CA ASN A 16 -2.94 4.50 -13.51
C ASN A 16 -2.58 3.79 -12.20
N HIS A 17 -1.79 4.45 -11.34
CA HIS A 17 -1.32 3.85 -10.10
C HIS A 17 -1.16 4.93 -9.01
N CYS A 18 -1.83 4.76 -7.87
CA CYS A 18 -1.74 5.67 -6.73
C CYS A 18 -0.84 5.05 -5.66
N THR A 19 0.29 5.68 -5.41
CA THR A 19 1.24 5.27 -4.37
C THR A 19 0.65 5.50 -2.98
N HIS A 20 0.84 4.53 -2.07
CA HIS A 20 0.48 4.56 -0.64
C HIS A 20 -0.79 5.37 -0.30
N LEU A 21 -1.92 4.96 -0.87
CA LEU A 21 -3.21 5.66 -0.76
C LEU A 21 -3.47 6.18 0.67
N PHE A 22 -4.00 7.37 0.80
CA PHE A 22 -4.22 8.18 2.02
C PHE A 22 -2.97 8.85 2.59
N ASN A 23 -1.78 8.26 2.46
CA ASN A 23 -0.57 8.80 3.04
C ASN A 23 -0.03 9.93 2.17
N ALA A 24 0.39 11.04 2.79
CA ALA A 24 0.83 12.27 2.12
C ALA A 24 -0.20 12.81 1.09
N MET A 25 -1.48 12.54 1.28
CA MET A 25 -2.60 13.02 0.44
C MET A 25 -3.50 13.96 1.23
N PRO A 26 -4.17 14.92 0.57
CA PRO A 26 -5.28 15.65 1.17
C PRO A 26 -6.37 14.69 1.67
N PRO A 27 -7.07 15.01 2.77
CA PRO A 27 -8.11 14.15 3.30
C PRO A 27 -9.23 13.90 2.28
N PHE A 28 -9.70 12.65 2.20
CA PHE A 28 -10.90 12.29 1.43
C PHE A 28 -12.15 12.82 2.13
N THR A 29 -12.77 13.84 1.58
CA THR A 29 -14.01 14.42 2.14
C THR A 29 -15.14 14.42 1.11
N HIS A 30 -16.37 14.54 1.60
CA HIS A 30 -17.56 14.52 0.74
C HIS A 30 -17.70 15.73 -0.23
N ARG A 31 -16.89 16.78 -0.08
CA ARG A 31 -16.84 17.94 -0.98
C ARG A 31 -15.48 18.16 -1.65
N ALA A 32 -14.45 17.49 -1.17
CA ALA A 32 -13.10 17.53 -1.72
C ALA A 32 -12.54 16.09 -1.71
N PRO A 33 -12.89 15.27 -2.72
CA PRO A 33 -12.56 13.85 -2.72
C PRO A 33 -11.09 13.57 -3.09
N GLY A 34 -10.38 14.57 -3.63
CA GLY A 34 -8.95 14.48 -3.92
C GLY A 34 -8.56 13.30 -4.81
N VAL A 35 -7.34 12.84 -4.65
CA VAL A 35 -6.77 11.69 -5.40
C VAL A 35 -7.60 10.42 -5.23
N ILE A 36 -8.17 10.20 -4.03
CA ILE A 36 -8.92 8.99 -3.72
C ILE A 36 -10.21 8.92 -4.54
N GLY A 37 -10.94 10.04 -4.62
CA GLY A 37 -12.13 10.14 -5.45
C GLY A 37 -11.81 10.02 -6.93
N ALA A 38 -10.77 10.68 -7.41
CA ALA A 38 -10.31 10.56 -8.79
C ALA A 38 -9.95 9.11 -9.15
N ALA A 39 -9.21 8.42 -8.28
CA ALA A 39 -8.89 7.00 -8.48
C ALA A 39 -10.14 6.10 -8.52
N PHE A 40 -11.16 6.44 -7.72
CA PHE A 40 -12.43 5.71 -7.75
C PHE A 40 -13.13 5.86 -9.10
N ASP A 41 -13.21 7.07 -9.63
CA ASP A 41 -13.87 7.39 -10.89
C ASP A 41 -13.08 6.93 -12.13
N HIS A 42 -11.82 6.50 -11.97
CA HIS A 42 -10.98 5.93 -13.03
C HIS A 42 -10.74 4.43 -12.80
N PRO A 43 -11.60 3.53 -13.34
CA PRO A 43 -11.55 2.08 -13.06
C PRO A 43 -10.23 1.39 -13.42
N GLY A 44 -9.46 1.98 -14.32
CA GLY A 44 -8.13 1.49 -14.70
C GLY A 44 -7.03 1.76 -13.67
N THR A 45 -7.29 2.60 -12.67
CA THR A 45 -6.30 3.01 -11.66
C THR A 45 -6.23 1.98 -10.53
N ARG A 46 -5.03 1.53 -10.22
CA ARG A 46 -4.72 0.72 -9.02
C ARG A 46 -4.32 1.61 -7.86
N VAL A 47 -4.52 1.11 -6.65
CA VAL A 47 -4.24 1.84 -5.41
C VAL A 47 -3.37 1.00 -4.50
N GLU A 48 -2.24 1.54 -4.08
CA GLU A 48 -1.38 0.90 -3.09
C GLU A 48 -1.90 1.15 -1.68
N LEU A 49 -1.73 0.18 -0.80
CA LEU A 49 -2.18 0.27 0.58
C LEU A 49 -1.11 -0.31 1.52
N ILE A 50 -0.63 0.51 2.45
CA ILE A 50 0.25 0.07 3.53
C ILE A 50 -0.62 -0.57 4.61
N CYS A 51 -0.59 -1.89 4.73
CA CYS A 51 -1.45 -2.62 5.67
C CYS A 51 -0.63 -3.18 6.84
N ASP A 52 0.02 -2.30 7.60
CA ASP A 52 0.86 -2.65 8.74
C ASP A 52 0.13 -2.50 10.10
N GLY A 53 -1.10 -2.00 10.09
CA GLY A 53 -1.89 -1.73 11.30
C GLY A 53 -1.56 -0.41 11.99
N ILE A 54 -0.69 0.41 11.40
CA ILE A 54 -0.25 1.70 11.93
C ILE A 54 -0.66 2.85 11.00
N HIS A 55 -0.34 2.73 9.70
CA HIS A 55 -0.63 3.76 8.72
C HIS A 55 -2.13 3.92 8.47
N ILE A 56 -2.86 2.82 8.40
CA ILE A 56 -4.27 2.80 8.00
C ILE A 56 -5.11 2.07 9.05
N HIS A 57 -6.19 2.72 9.49
CA HIS A 57 -7.14 2.11 10.42
C HIS A 57 -7.83 0.88 9.78
N PRO A 58 -8.09 -0.21 10.54
CA PRO A 58 -8.70 -1.44 10.00
C PRO A 58 -10.00 -1.23 9.21
N SER A 59 -10.87 -0.30 9.67
CA SER A 59 -12.11 0.03 8.94
C SER A 59 -11.83 0.66 7.59
N VAL A 60 -10.78 1.48 7.46
CA VAL A 60 -10.39 2.14 6.21
C VAL A 60 -9.79 1.12 5.26
N VAL A 61 -9.01 0.14 5.76
CA VAL A 61 -8.54 -1.00 4.95
C VAL A 61 -9.73 -1.73 4.33
N ARG A 62 -10.72 -2.14 5.14
CA ARG A 62 -11.93 -2.81 4.62
C ARG A 62 -12.72 -1.94 3.64
N ALA A 63 -12.87 -0.65 3.94
CA ALA A 63 -13.56 0.29 3.05
C ALA A 63 -12.83 0.43 1.71
N THR A 64 -11.50 0.43 1.71
CA THR A 64 -10.68 0.50 0.49
C THR A 64 -10.90 -0.74 -0.39
N PHE A 65 -10.88 -1.95 0.18
CA PHE A 65 -11.21 -3.16 -0.57
C PHE A 65 -12.66 -3.15 -1.08
N GLY A 66 -13.61 -2.63 -0.29
CA GLY A 66 -15.00 -2.47 -0.73
C GLY A 66 -15.19 -1.45 -1.85
N LEU A 67 -14.43 -0.34 -1.80
CA LEU A 67 -14.53 0.75 -2.75
C LEU A 67 -13.86 0.42 -4.10
N PHE A 68 -12.68 -0.17 -4.06
CA PHE A 68 -11.86 -0.42 -5.25
C PHE A 68 -11.95 -1.85 -5.78
N GLY A 69 -12.47 -2.79 -5.00
CA GLY A 69 -12.41 -4.23 -5.30
C GLY A 69 -11.01 -4.81 -5.07
N ALA A 70 -10.97 -6.12 -4.84
CA ALA A 70 -9.71 -6.82 -4.55
C ALA A 70 -8.72 -6.80 -5.72
N GLU A 71 -9.19 -6.60 -6.95
CA GLU A 71 -8.38 -6.59 -8.17
C GLU A 71 -7.60 -5.29 -8.39
N ARG A 72 -8.02 -4.20 -7.75
CA ARG A 72 -7.37 -2.88 -7.90
C ARG A 72 -6.45 -2.52 -6.73
N VAL A 73 -6.61 -3.18 -5.59
CA VAL A 73 -5.76 -2.95 -4.42
C VAL A 73 -4.43 -3.67 -4.58
N VAL A 74 -3.34 -2.96 -4.31
CA VAL A 74 -1.98 -3.51 -4.24
C VAL A 74 -1.49 -3.33 -2.80
N LEU A 75 -1.19 -4.41 -2.10
CA LEU A 75 -0.54 -4.32 -0.79
C LEU A 75 0.94 -4.00 -0.97
N ILE A 76 1.40 -3.01 -0.24
CA ILE A 76 2.81 -2.64 -0.15
C ILE A 76 3.23 -2.57 1.32
N SER A 77 4.49 -2.79 1.57
CA SER A 77 5.08 -2.59 2.90
C SER A 77 5.57 -1.16 3.11
N ASP A 78 6.00 -0.48 2.05
CA ASP A 78 6.69 0.80 2.15
C ASP A 78 7.83 0.76 3.19
N SER A 79 8.59 -0.35 3.17
CA SER A 79 9.60 -0.69 4.16
C SER A 79 10.80 0.24 4.07
N LEU A 80 11.21 0.75 5.22
CA LEU A 80 12.46 1.49 5.38
C LEU A 80 13.66 0.52 5.46
N ARG A 81 14.85 1.05 5.21
CA ARG A 81 16.11 0.30 5.41
C ARG A 81 16.33 -0.14 6.88
N ALA A 82 15.58 0.43 7.81
CA ALA A 82 15.59 0.06 9.22
C ALA A 82 14.69 -1.15 9.55
N THR A 83 13.97 -1.70 8.55
CA THR A 83 13.13 -2.89 8.74
C THR A 83 13.97 -4.07 9.21
N GLY A 84 13.54 -4.72 10.29
CA GLY A 84 14.27 -5.83 10.92
C GLY A 84 15.46 -5.42 11.79
N MET A 85 15.73 -4.13 11.91
CA MET A 85 16.76 -3.60 12.80
C MET A 85 16.21 -3.41 14.24
N PRO A 86 17.06 -3.41 15.27
CA PRO A 86 16.62 -3.07 16.63
C PRO A 86 16.01 -1.68 16.75
N ASP A 87 15.29 -1.43 17.84
CA ASP A 87 14.84 -0.09 18.19
C ASP A 87 16.03 0.88 18.25
N GLY A 88 15.86 2.07 17.66
CA GLY A 88 16.97 3.02 17.59
C GLY A 88 16.72 4.16 16.61
N ARG A 89 17.78 4.91 16.35
CA ARG A 89 17.80 6.03 15.41
C ARG A 89 18.53 5.64 14.14
N TYR A 90 17.96 5.99 12.99
CA TYR A 90 18.50 5.61 11.68
C TYR A 90 18.45 6.78 10.69
N PRO A 91 19.42 6.89 9.79
CA PRO A 91 19.40 7.92 8.75
C PRO A 91 18.35 7.62 7.69
N PHE A 92 17.64 8.66 7.26
CA PHE A 92 16.59 8.59 6.24
C PHE A 92 16.55 9.86 5.39
N GLY A 93 17.01 9.79 4.14
CA GLY A 93 16.92 10.89 3.17
C GLY A 93 17.53 12.24 3.63
N GLY A 94 18.65 12.21 4.33
CA GLY A 94 19.28 13.41 4.90
C GLY A 94 18.70 13.86 6.24
N GLN A 95 17.71 13.11 6.75
CA GLN A 95 17.08 13.30 8.05
C GLN A 95 17.32 12.07 8.94
N GLU A 96 16.72 12.04 10.10
CA GLU A 96 16.79 10.92 11.03
C GLU A 96 15.38 10.45 11.39
N ILE A 97 15.22 9.13 11.51
CA ILE A 97 14.02 8.49 12.01
C ILE A 97 14.29 7.78 13.32
N ILE A 98 13.23 7.57 14.10
CA ILE A 98 13.23 6.78 15.33
C ILE A 98 12.35 5.55 15.11
N VAL A 99 12.94 4.36 15.32
CA VAL A 99 12.21 3.09 15.31
C VAL A 99 11.94 2.67 16.75
N ARG A 100 10.67 2.36 17.07
CA ARG A 100 10.24 1.78 18.34
C ARG A 100 9.21 0.69 18.05
N GLY A 101 9.58 -0.55 18.27
CA GLY A 101 8.77 -1.72 17.95
C GLY A 101 8.45 -1.77 16.45
N ASN A 102 7.17 -1.70 16.10
CA ASN A 102 6.68 -1.73 14.72
C ASN A 102 6.41 -0.33 14.12
N ARG A 103 6.87 0.74 14.76
CA ARG A 103 6.62 2.12 14.33
C ARG A 103 7.91 2.85 14.02
N ALA A 104 7.95 3.53 12.88
CA ALA A 104 8.99 4.48 12.52
C ALA A 104 8.40 5.89 12.42
N THR A 105 9.05 6.86 13.04
CA THR A 105 8.63 8.27 13.03
C THR A 105 9.80 9.17 12.68
N MET A 106 9.51 10.37 12.21
CA MET A 106 10.54 11.38 12.01
C MET A 106 11.09 11.83 13.38
N SER A 107 12.41 12.02 13.49
CA SER A 107 13.03 12.40 14.76
C SER A 107 12.68 13.82 15.23
N PHE A 108 12.29 14.70 14.30
CA PHE A 108 11.87 16.06 14.58
C PHE A 108 10.38 16.17 14.96
N ASP A 109 9.57 15.16 14.62
CA ASP A 109 8.14 15.09 14.97
C ASP A 109 7.70 13.62 15.07
N GLU A 110 7.59 13.12 16.30
CA GLU A 110 7.18 11.73 16.56
C GLU A 110 5.71 11.43 16.19
N ASN A 111 4.91 12.42 15.79
CA ASN A 111 3.57 12.20 15.25
C ASN A 111 3.61 11.93 13.74
N THR A 112 4.66 12.34 13.05
CA THR A 112 4.83 12.09 11.62
C THR A 112 5.45 10.72 11.40
N LEU A 113 4.68 9.81 10.78
CA LEU A 113 5.17 8.51 10.35
C LEU A 113 6.16 8.68 9.20
N ALA A 114 7.19 7.83 9.19
CA ALA A 114 8.17 7.75 8.11
C ALA A 114 8.16 6.31 7.59
N GLY A 115 7.52 6.02 6.50
CA GLY A 115 7.43 4.66 5.96
C GLY A 115 7.22 3.55 7.02
N SER A 116 7.33 2.29 6.67
CA SER A 116 7.10 1.20 7.61
C SER A 116 8.39 0.47 8.02
N VAL A 117 8.29 -0.33 9.08
CA VAL A 117 9.28 -1.33 9.49
C VAL A 117 8.71 -2.74 9.44
N THR A 118 7.63 -2.93 8.66
CA THR A 118 7.04 -4.24 8.36
C THR A 118 7.54 -4.79 7.04
N ASP A 119 7.34 -6.08 6.80
CA ASP A 119 7.51 -6.70 5.49
C ASP A 119 6.15 -6.93 4.80
N LEU A 120 6.17 -7.33 3.53
CA LEU A 120 4.94 -7.56 2.78
C LEU A 120 4.12 -8.73 3.33
N MET A 121 4.76 -9.75 3.91
CA MET A 121 4.06 -10.85 4.56
C MET A 121 3.33 -10.38 5.82
N GLY A 122 3.93 -9.48 6.58
CA GLY A 122 3.27 -8.79 7.70
C GLY A 122 2.01 -8.06 7.24
N CYS A 123 2.06 -7.37 6.10
CA CYS A 123 0.89 -6.70 5.51
C CYS A 123 -0.22 -7.70 5.13
N VAL A 124 0.12 -8.84 4.54
CA VAL A 124 -0.86 -9.90 4.21
C VAL A 124 -1.52 -10.46 5.47
N LYS A 125 -0.72 -10.82 6.47
CA LYS A 125 -1.23 -11.32 7.77
C LYS A 125 -2.14 -10.29 8.43
N GLN A 126 -1.74 -9.02 8.40
CA GLN A 126 -2.52 -7.93 9.00
C GLN A 126 -3.84 -7.66 8.24
N ALA A 127 -3.83 -7.72 6.90
CA ALA A 127 -5.04 -7.59 6.09
C ALA A 127 -6.04 -8.70 6.42
N ALA A 128 -5.58 -9.96 6.53
CA ALA A 128 -6.41 -11.08 6.94
C ALA A 128 -6.97 -10.89 8.36
N ALA A 129 -6.15 -10.42 9.31
CA ALA A 129 -6.59 -10.11 10.68
C ALA A 129 -7.64 -8.99 10.71
N PHE A 130 -7.62 -8.08 9.75
CA PHE A 130 -8.63 -7.02 9.61
C PHE A 130 -9.91 -7.48 8.90
N GLY A 131 -9.99 -8.75 8.51
CA GLY A 131 -11.18 -9.35 7.91
C GLY A 131 -11.21 -9.30 6.38
N ILE A 132 -10.08 -9.02 5.72
CA ILE A 132 -9.96 -9.22 4.28
C ILE A 132 -9.79 -10.72 4.01
N PRO A 133 -10.55 -11.32 3.07
CA PRO A 133 -10.36 -12.71 2.70
C PRO A 133 -8.90 -12.99 2.33
N LEU A 134 -8.33 -14.09 2.83
CA LEU A 134 -6.91 -14.41 2.60
C LEU A 134 -6.55 -14.44 1.10
N ALA A 135 -7.45 -14.99 0.28
CA ALA A 135 -7.25 -15.04 -1.17
C ALA A 135 -7.10 -13.63 -1.78
N ASP A 136 -7.90 -12.65 -1.30
CA ASP A 136 -7.85 -11.26 -1.75
C ASP A 136 -6.57 -10.56 -1.26
N ALA A 137 -6.17 -10.80 -0.01
CA ALA A 137 -4.92 -10.27 0.53
C ALA A 137 -3.69 -10.81 -0.23
N VAL A 138 -3.66 -12.11 -0.52
CA VAL A 138 -2.59 -12.73 -1.33
C VAL A 138 -2.61 -12.20 -2.76
N ARG A 139 -3.79 -12.08 -3.38
CA ARG A 139 -3.94 -11.48 -4.70
C ARG A 139 -3.38 -10.06 -4.74
N ALA A 140 -3.73 -9.24 -3.76
CA ALA A 140 -3.27 -7.86 -3.63
C ALA A 140 -1.76 -7.73 -3.41
N ALA A 141 -1.12 -8.74 -2.80
CA ALA A 141 0.31 -8.77 -2.54
C ALA A 141 1.16 -9.41 -3.66
N ALA A 142 0.57 -10.24 -4.53
CA ALA A 142 1.32 -11.02 -5.52
C ALA A 142 0.85 -10.78 -6.97
N TYR A 143 -0.41 -11.07 -7.28
CA TYR A 143 -0.92 -10.98 -8.66
C TYR A 143 -1.15 -9.54 -9.11
N ASN A 144 -1.76 -8.71 -8.30
CA ASN A 144 -2.06 -7.33 -8.68
C ASN A 144 -0.80 -6.48 -8.94
N PRO A 145 0.27 -6.56 -8.10
CA PRO A 145 1.53 -5.87 -8.45
C PRO A 145 2.18 -6.43 -9.72
N ALA A 146 2.08 -7.74 -9.98
CA ALA A 146 2.56 -8.32 -11.23
C ALA A 146 1.80 -7.75 -12.44
N CYS A 147 0.47 -7.58 -12.33
CA CYS A 147 -0.34 -6.91 -13.35
C CYS A 147 0.03 -5.43 -13.51
N ALA A 148 0.29 -4.72 -12.40
CA ALA A 148 0.69 -3.32 -12.46
C ALA A 148 2.00 -3.11 -13.21
N LEU A 149 2.92 -4.08 -13.11
CA LEU A 149 4.22 -4.08 -13.80
C LEU A 149 4.18 -4.74 -15.20
N GLY A 150 3.05 -5.31 -15.63
CA GLY A 150 2.92 -6.02 -16.89
C GLY A 150 3.72 -7.32 -16.97
N ILE A 151 3.98 -7.98 -15.83
CA ILE A 151 4.77 -9.22 -15.74
C ILE A 151 3.95 -10.41 -15.23
N GLN A 152 2.62 -10.30 -15.21
CA GLN A 152 1.71 -11.34 -14.72
C GLN A 152 1.79 -12.66 -15.47
N ASP A 153 2.33 -12.66 -16.69
CA ASP A 153 2.57 -13.89 -17.46
C ASP A 153 3.76 -14.69 -16.93
N ARG A 154 4.61 -14.09 -16.12
CA ARG A 154 5.85 -14.67 -15.58
C ARG A 154 5.78 -14.99 -14.10
N VAL A 155 5.07 -14.20 -13.32
CA VAL A 155 5.01 -14.25 -11.84
C VAL A 155 3.61 -13.90 -11.33
N GLY A 156 3.40 -14.04 -10.01
CA GLY A 156 2.19 -13.61 -9.31
C GLY A 156 1.16 -14.71 -9.11
N THR A 157 1.31 -15.85 -9.79
CA THR A 157 0.50 -17.06 -9.60
C THR A 157 1.38 -18.31 -9.77
N LEU A 158 0.87 -19.46 -9.36
CA LEU A 158 1.52 -20.78 -9.50
C LEU A 158 1.05 -21.56 -10.76
N ASP A 159 0.61 -20.85 -11.79
CA ASP A 159 0.17 -21.48 -13.03
C ASP A 159 1.35 -22.17 -13.77
N PRO A 160 1.08 -23.25 -14.51
CA PRO A 160 2.10 -23.89 -15.33
C PRO A 160 2.78 -22.91 -16.30
N GLY A 161 4.11 -22.98 -16.37
CA GLY A 161 4.93 -22.13 -17.25
C GLY A 161 5.42 -20.81 -16.62
N LYS A 162 4.93 -20.46 -15.43
CA LYS A 162 5.43 -19.30 -14.66
C LYS A 162 6.59 -19.68 -13.74
N ALA A 163 7.30 -18.66 -13.26
CA ALA A 163 8.35 -18.86 -12.26
C ALA A 163 7.75 -19.41 -10.97
N ALA A 164 8.35 -20.47 -10.43
CA ALA A 164 7.89 -21.12 -9.20
C ALA A 164 8.38 -20.38 -7.94
N ASN A 165 8.21 -19.07 -7.90
CA ASN A 165 8.49 -18.26 -6.73
C ASN A 165 7.34 -18.46 -5.74
N ALA A 166 7.55 -19.27 -4.73
CA ALA A 166 6.52 -19.63 -3.76
C ALA A 166 6.99 -19.34 -2.34
N VAL A 167 6.05 -18.93 -1.49
CA VAL A 167 6.22 -18.79 -0.05
C VAL A 167 5.26 -19.77 0.62
N LEU A 168 5.79 -20.60 1.52
CA LEU A 168 4.98 -21.47 2.35
C LEU A 168 4.61 -20.73 3.63
N LEU A 169 3.32 -20.73 3.94
CA LEU A 169 2.76 -20.14 5.16
C LEU A 169 2.38 -21.26 6.13
N ASP A 170 2.77 -21.12 7.38
CA ASP A 170 2.41 -21.95 8.53
C ASP A 170 1.46 -21.19 9.49
#